data_ab52a91634094d45c0cce688d4850a67
#
_entry.id   ab52a91634094d45c0cce688d4850a67
#
_cell.length_a   1.000
_cell.length_b   1.000
_cell.length_c   1.000
_cell.angle_alpha   90.00
_cell.angle_beta   90.00
_cell.angle_gamma   90.00
#
_symmetry.space_group_name_H-M   'P 1'
#
loop_
_entity.id
_entity.type
_entity.pdbx_description
1 polymer ?
#
loop_
_entity_poly.entity_id
_entity_poly.type
_entity_poly.pdbx_seq_one_letter_code
_entity_poly.pdbx_strand_id
1 'polypeptide(L)'
;MKQSNLLFMSAAMMLASCGGTGGAEQNTALIGKSDIQIEGKRMTPEALWAMGRIGSVAVSPDEKQIAYSVAYYSVPENKSNNELFVMNTDGSNNRQITCDNWQESQPTWIKDGAKIAFLCNETGSSQIWEMNPDGTARKQLTQYDGDIEGFSFSPDGKKLLFIAQVK
;
A
#
# COMPACT_ATOMS: atom_id res chain seq x y z
N MET A 1 -21.03 54.82 -6.17
CA MET A 1 -19.87 53.96 -6.24
C MET A 1 -20.03 52.87 -5.19
N LYS A 2 -20.46 51.66 -5.59
CA LYS A 2 -20.62 50.49 -4.73
C LYS A 2 -19.50 49.51 -5.10
N GLN A 3 -18.57 49.24 -4.17
CA GLN A 3 -17.55 48.23 -4.31
C GLN A 3 -18.16 46.87 -3.94
N SER A 4 -18.16 45.94 -4.87
CA SER A 4 -18.53 44.54 -4.65
C SER A 4 -17.30 43.78 -4.15
N ASN A 5 -17.32 43.36 -2.88
CA ASN A 5 -16.34 42.42 -2.35
C ASN A 5 -16.66 41.02 -2.88
N LEU A 6 -15.81 40.52 -3.77
CA LEU A 6 -15.81 39.14 -4.21
C LEU A 6 -15.11 38.28 -3.15
N LEU A 7 -15.89 37.49 -2.42
CA LEU A 7 -15.39 36.52 -1.46
C LEU A 7 -14.86 35.30 -2.25
N PHE A 8 -13.55 35.13 -2.34
CA PHE A 8 -12.93 33.89 -2.80
C PHE A 8 -13.07 32.83 -1.68
N MET A 9 -14.00 31.90 -1.86
CA MET A 9 -14.01 30.68 -1.07
C MET A 9 -12.89 29.77 -1.60
N SER A 10 -11.77 29.76 -0.88
CA SER A 10 -10.72 28.77 -1.03
C SER A 10 -11.24 27.43 -0.52
N ALA A 11 -11.51 26.51 -1.43
CA ALA A 11 -11.77 25.12 -1.08
C ALA A 11 -10.44 24.51 -0.59
N ALA A 12 -10.28 24.41 0.72
CA ALA A 12 -9.21 23.64 1.33
C ALA A 12 -9.47 22.16 1.03
N MET A 13 -8.72 21.60 0.07
CA MET A 13 -8.58 20.16 -0.08
C MET A 13 -7.91 19.64 1.19
N MET A 14 -8.67 18.98 2.05
CA MET A 14 -8.11 18.20 3.13
C MET A 14 -7.37 17.00 2.53
N LEU A 15 -6.05 17.13 2.44
CA LEU A 15 -5.15 15.98 2.32
C LEU A 15 -5.32 15.17 3.62
N ALA A 16 -5.88 13.99 3.52
CA ALA A 16 -5.91 13.03 4.61
C ALA A 16 -4.46 12.70 4.97
N SER A 17 -3.95 13.34 6.03
CA SER A 17 -2.70 13.01 6.67
C SER A 17 -2.88 11.64 7.34
N CYS A 18 -2.08 10.65 6.95
CA CYS A 18 -1.93 9.41 7.69
C CYS A 18 -1.36 9.71 9.09
N GLY A 19 -2.24 9.97 10.04
CA GLY A 19 -1.90 10.12 11.45
C GLY A 19 -2.01 8.78 12.17
N GLY A 20 -0.93 8.01 12.25
CA GLY A 20 -0.83 6.82 13.09
C GLY A 20 -0.60 7.19 14.54
N THR A 21 -1.43 6.70 15.46
CA THR A 21 -1.23 6.80 16.90
C THR A 21 -0.56 5.55 17.45
N GLY A 22 0.65 5.72 17.98
CA GLY A 22 1.14 5.05 19.19
C GLY A 22 1.91 3.74 19.05
N GLY A 23 3.21 3.81 19.29
CA GLY A 23 4.03 2.69 19.76
C GLY A 23 5.49 2.80 19.33
N ALA A 24 6.40 3.10 20.29
CA ALA A 24 7.86 3.05 20.23
C ALA A 24 8.56 3.77 19.07
N GLU A 25 9.27 4.83 19.42
CA GLU A 25 10.12 5.65 18.57
C GLU A 25 11.17 4.83 17.81
N GLN A 26 10.87 4.49 16.57
CA GLN A 26 11.88 4.43 15.51
C GLN A 26 11.60 5.58 14.56
N ASN A 27 12.31 6.67 14.75
CA ASN A 27 12.26 7.86 13.91
C ASN A 27 12.99 7.58 12.60
N THR A 28 12.52 6.62 11.83
CA THR A 28 12.90 6.40 10.44
C THR A 28 11.84 7.07 9.57
N ALA A 29 12.23 8.06 8.79
CA ALA A 29 11.33 8.69 7.84
C ALA A 29 10.66 7.62 6.96
N LEU A 30 9.36 7.73 6.74
CA LEU A 30 8.62 6.82 5.87
C LEU A 30 9.21 6.86 4.46
N ILE A 31 9.64 5.72 3.95
CA ILE A 31 10.09 5.59 2.56
C ILE A 31 8.86 5.51 1.68
N GLY A 32 8.58 6.57 0.94
CA GLY A 32 7.41 6.69 0.08
C GLY A 32 7.75 7.26 -1.29
N LYS A 33 6.75 7.79 -1.97
CA LYS A 33 6.91 8.45 -3.26
C LYS A 33 7.92 9.58 -3.16
N SER A 34 8.93 9.57 -4.04
CA SER A 34 9.94 10.62 -4.13
C SER A 34 9.39 11.87 -4.81
N ASP A 35 9.76 13.04 -4.29
CA ASP A 35 9.44 14.36 -4.86
C ASP A 35 10.53 14.87 -5.83
N ILE A 36 11.44 14.00 -6.27
CA ILE A 36 12.53 14.40 -7.17
C ILE A 36 11.96 15.00 -8.45
N GLN A 37 12.48 16.17 -8.81
CA GLN A 37 12.17 16.81 -10.09
C GLN A 37 13.14 16.28 -11.15
N ILE A 38 12.62 15.67 -12.20
CA ILE A 38 13.40 15.18 -13.31
C ILE A 38 13.62 16.33 -14.29
N GLU A 39 14.81 16.90 -14.29
CA GLU A 39 15.18 17.95 -15.23
C GLU A 39 15.69 17.33 -16.53
N GLY A 40 15.16 17.82 -17.66
CA GLY A 40 15.55 17.40 -18.99
C GLY A 40 14.88 16.13 -19.51
N LYS A 41 15.44 15.57 -20.60
CA LYS A 41 14.85 14.42 -21.33
C LYS A 41 15.63 13.11 -21.11
N ARG A 42 16.56 13.08 -20.17
CA ARG A 42 17.42 11.91 -19.93
C ARG A 42 17.11 11.28 -18.59
N MET A 43 16.99 9.97 -18.58
CA MET A 43 16.92 9.19 -17.34
C MET A 43 18.29 9.25 -16.64
N THR A 44 18.28 9.61 -15.36
CA THR A 44 19.46 9.52 -14.49
C THR A 44 19.30 8.36 -13.51
N PRO A 45 20.37 7.87 -12.88
CA PRO A 45 20.27 6.84 -11.84
C PRO A 45 19.32 7.26 -10.69
N GLU A 46 19.38 8.52 -10.27
CA GLU A 46 18.54 9.08 -9.22
C GLU A 46 17.07 9.07 -9.64
N ALA A 47 16.76 9.49 -10.87
CA ALA A 47 15.41 9.44 -11.42
C ALA A 47 14.86 8.01 -11.49
N LEU A 48 15.70 7.04 -11.86
CA LEU A 48 15.33 5.63 -11.92
C LEU A 48 14.98 5.08 -10.53
N TRP A 49 15.75 5.41 -9.50
CA TRP A 49 15.51 4.97 -8.13
C TRP A 49 14.34 5.70 -7.47
N ALA A 50 14.03 6.92 -7.90
CA ALA A 50 12.89 7.69 -7.43
C ALA A 50 11.53 7.15 -7.89
N MET A 51 11.51 6.32 -8.94
CA MET A 51 10.28 5.72 -9.46
C MET A 51 9.79 4.61 -8.54
N GLY A 52 8.51 4.66 -8.17
CA GLY A 52 7.81 3.52 -7.57
C GLY A 52 7.71 2.37 -8.57
N ARG A 53 7.88 1.15 -8.09
CA ARG A 53 7.81 -0.07 -8.91
C ARG A 53 6.57 -0.86 -8.55
N ILE A 54 5.69 -1.05 -9.53
CA ILE A 54 4.51 -1.89 -9.37
C ILE A 54 4.97 -3.34 -9.19
N GLY A 55 4.48 -3.96 -8.13
CA GLY A 55 4.69 -5.38 -7.83
C GLY A 55 3.45 -6.20 -8.19
N SER A 56 2.89 -6.92 -7.21
CA SER A 56 1.71 -7.76 -7.39
C SER A 56 0.47 -6.96 -7.71
N VAL A 57 -0.39 -7.49 -8.58
CA VAL A 57 -1.65 -6.89 -9.01
C VAL A 57 -2.77 -7.91 -8.89
N ALA A 58 -3.91 -7.52 -8.35
CA ALA A 58 -5.10 -8.35 -8.22
C ALA A 58 -6.36 -7.57 -8.61
N VAL A 59 -7.16 -8.14 -9.51
CA VAL A 59 -8.46 -7.58 -9.91
C VAL A 59 -9.54 -8.11 -8.96
N SER A 60 -10.48 -7.25 -8.56
CA SER A 60 -11.62 -7.66 -7.73
C SER A 60 -12.53 -8.64 -8.46
N PRO A 61 -13.26 -9.52 -7.75
CA PRO A 61 -14.15 -10.51 -8.37
C PRO A 61 -15.25 -9.89 -9.24
N ASP A 62 -15.67 -8.66 -8.98
CA ASP A 62 -16.65 -7.91 -9.76
C ASP A 62 -16.01 -7.10 -10.91
N GLU A 63 -14.70 -7.23 -11.12
CA GLU A 63 -13.88 -6.57 -12.15
C GLU A 63 -13.91 -5.04 -12.11
N LYS A 64 -14.33 -4.42 -10.98
CA LYS A 64 -14.44 -2.96 -10.87
C LYS A 64 -13.24 -2.30 -10.23
N GLN A 65 -12.44 -3.03 -9.45
CA GLN A 65 -11.30 -2.50 -8.73
C GLN A 65 -10.04 -3.35 -8.95
N ILE A 66 -8.90 -2.69 -8.80
CA ILE A 66 -7.58 -3.30 -8.85
C ILE A 66 -6.86 -2.96 -7.55
N ALA A 67 -6.39 -3.98 -6.82
CA ALA A 67 -5.44 -3.83 -5.73
C ALA A 67 -4.03 -4.14 -6.24
N TYR A 68 -3.04 -3.33 -5.85
CA TYR A 68 -1.66 -3.52 -6.29
C TYR A 68 -0.67 -3.00 -5.25
N SER A 69 0.55 -3.53 -5.27
CA SER A 69 1.65 -3.06 -4.44
C SER A 69 2.59 -2.15 -5.23
N VAL A 70 3.19 -1.18 -4.53
CA VAL A 70 4.25 -0.31 -5.08
C VAL A 70 5.43 -0.32 -4.13
N ALA A 71 6.60 -0.67 -4.64
CA ALA A 71 7.86 -0.56 -3.92
C ALA A 71 8.50 0.81 -4.15
N TYR A 72 8.85 1.49 -3.06
CA TYR A 72 9.64 2.71 -3.03
C TYR A 72 11.02 2.44 -2.44
N TYR A 73 12.02 3.21 -2.83
CA TYR A 73 13.41 2.97 -2.47
C TYR A 73 14.06 4.23 -1.91
N SER A 74 14.84 4.04 -0.84
CA SER A 74 15.76 5.04 -0.31
C SER A 74 17.19 4.57 -0.56
N VAL A 75 17.86 5.16 -1.55
CA VAL A 75 19.27 4.84 -1.85
C VAL A 75 20.20 5.21 -0.70
N PRO A 76 20.05 6.38 -0.04
CA PRO A 76 20.89 6.74 1.10
C PRO A 76 20.79 5.76 2.28
N GLU A 77 19.59 5.20 2.52
CA GLU A 77 19.36 4.28 3.63
C GLU A 77 19.55 2.81 3.25
N ASN A 78 19.74 2.54 1.94
CA ASN A 78 19.78 1.19 1.38
C ASN A 78 18.58 0.34 1.83
N LYS A 79 17.38 0.93 1.77
CA LYS A 79 16.12 0.32 2.19
C LYS A 79 15.04 0.51 1.14
N SER A 80 14.00 -0.31 1.25
CA SER A 80 12.76 -0.16 0.48
C SER A 80 11.56 -0.25 1.40
N ASN A 81 10.44 0.25 0.92
CA ASN A 81 9.13 0.09 1.53
C ASN A 81 8.11 -0.29 0.46
N ASN A 82 7.23 -1.22 0.78
CA ASN A 82 6.16 -1.65 -0.11
C ASN A 82 4.81 -1.23 0.47
N GLU A 83 4.02 -0.54 -0.34
CA GLU A 83 2.70 -0.03 0.04
C GLU A 83 1.62 -0.60 -0.87
N LEU A 84 0.41 -0.72 -0.36
CA LEU A 84 -0.74 -1.18 -1.12
C LEU A 84 -1.61 -0.01 -1.58
N PHE A 85 -2.14 -0.17 -2.78
CA PHE A 85 -3.00 0.78 -3.47
C PHE A 85 -4.24 0.08 -3.99
N VAL A 86 -5.33 0.84 -4.12
CA VAL A 86 -6.56 0.42 -4.82
C VAL A 86 -6.96 1.52 -5.78
N MET A 87 -7.37 1.13 -6.98
CA MET A 87 -7.98 2.01 -7.98
C MET A 87 -9.16 1.31 -8.66
N ASN A 88 -9.99 2.07 -9.34
CA ASN A 88 -10.99 1.51 -10.25
C ASN A 88 -10.30 0.99 -11.53
N THR A 89 -10.93 0.06 -12.24
CA THR A 89 -10.39 -0.53 -13.49
C THR A 89 -10.26 0.49 -14.61
N ASP A 90 -10.96 1.61 -14.56
CA ASP A 90 -10.82 2.74 -15.47
C ASP A 90 -9.67 3.72 -15.09
N GLY A 91 -8.92 3.40 -14.02
CA GLY A 91 -7.83 4.23 -13.50
C GLY A 91 -8.27 5.34 -12.54
N SER A 92 -9.56 5.55 -12.34
CA SER A 92 -10.06 6.54 -11.39
C SER A 92 -9.94 6.06 -9.94
N ASN A 93 -10.12 6.98 -8.98
CA ASN A 93 -10.08 6.70 -7.53
C ASN A 93 -8.82 5.96 -7.06
N ASN A 94 -7.68 6.24 -7.69
CA ASN A 94 -6.40 5.68 -7.26
C ASN A 94 -6.02 6.24 -5.89
N ARG A 95 -5.88 5.35 -4.90
CA ARG A 95 -5.54 5.72 -3.53
C ARG A 95 -4.60 4.71 -2.89
N GLN A 96 -3.71 5.19 -2.07
CA GLN A 96 -2.90 4.40 -1.17
C GLN A 96 -3.78 3.95 0.01
N ILE A 97 -3.69 2.67 0.41
CA ILE A 97 -4.49 2.08 1.49
C ILE A 97 -3.65 1.60 2.67
N THR A 98 -2.31 1.56 2.52
CA THR A 98 -1.34 1.40 3.61
C THR A 98 -0.35 2.56 3.60
N CYS A 99 0.16 2.96 4.77
CA CYS A 99 1.09 4.09 4.89
C CYS A 99 1.87 3.92 6.20
N ASP A 100 2.81 2.99 6.20
CA ASP A 100 3.63 2.67 7.35
C ASP A 100 5.03 2.16 6.92
N ASN A 101 5.85 1.69 7.86
CA ASN A 101 7.21 1.22 7.57
C ASN A 101 7.30 -0.31 7.41
N TRP A 102 6.17 -0.97 7.20
CA TRP A 102 6.11 -2.41 7.00
C TRP A 102 6.14 -2.75 5.50
N GLN A 103 6.48 -4.00 5.20
CA GLN A 103 6.51 -4.49 3.81
C GLN A 103 5.18 -5.16 3.49
N GLU A 104 4.27 -4.43 2.84
CA GLU A 104 3.01 -4.99 2.36
C GLU A 104 3.15 -5.48 0.92
N SER A 105 2.73 -6.71 0.67
CA SER A 105 2.83 -7.32 -0.66
C SER A 105 1.74 -8.34 -0.93
N GLN A 106 1.64 -8.80 -2.18
CA GLN A 106 0.72 -9.84 -2.63
C GLN A 106 -0.75 -9.59 -2.26
N PRO A 107 -1.33 -8.39 -2.56
CA PRO A 107 -2.74 -8.17 -2.31
C PRO A 107 -3.59 -9.19 -3.06
N THR A 108 -4.58 -9.74 -2.39
CA THR A 108 -5.49 -10.75 -2.93
C THR A 108 -6.90 -10.43 -2.45
N TRP A 109 -7.86 -10.33 -3.36
CA TRP A 109 -9.25 -10.13 -3.01
C TRP A 109 -9.84 -11.40 -2.41
N ILE A 110 -10.52 -11.27 -1.29
CA ILE A 110 -11.17 -12.35 -0.56
C ILE A 110 -12.61 -11.96 -0.19
N LYS A 111 -13.42 -12.96 0.23
CA LYS A 111 -14.80 -12.74 0.67
C LYS A 111 -15.61 -11.99 -0.40
N ASP A 112 -15.57 -12.47 -1.65
CA ASP A 112 -16.25 -11.87 -2.80
C ASP A 112 -15.96 -10.37 -3.01
N GLY A 113 -14.70 -9.96 -2.75
CA GLY A 113 -14.26 -8.57 -2.89
C GLY A 113 -14.50 -7.69 -1.66
N ALA A 114 -15.10 -8.21 -0.59
CA ALA A 114 -15.32 -7.43 0.63
C ALA A 114 -14.05 -7.13 1.43
N LYS A 115 -12.97 -7.90 1.21
CA LYS A 115 -11.70 -7.77 1.91
C LYS A 115 -10.51 -7.96 0.95
N ILE A 116 -9.36 -7.44 1.36
CA ILE A 116 -8.07 -7.70 0.74
C ILE A 116 -7.19 -8.42 1.77
N ALA A 117 -6.68 -9.61 1.41
CA ALA A 117 -5.62 -10.29 2.14
C ALA A 117 -4.27 -9.90 1.55
N PHE A 118 -3.22 -9.86 2.36
CA PHE A 118 -1.88 -9.45 1.95
C PHE A 118 -0.82 -10.01 2.90
N LEU A 119 0.44 -10.02 2.48
CA LEU A 119 1.58 -10.29 3.33
C LEU A 119 2.05 -8.99 3.99
N CYS A 120 2.40 -9.07 5.27
CA CYS A 120 2.99 -7.97 6.02
C CYS A 120 3.90 -8.46 7.14
N ASN A 121 5.01 -7.74 7.38
CA ASN A 121 6.00 -8.07 8.41
C ASN A 121 5.87 -7.25 9.71
N GLU A 122 4.72 -6.65 9.98
CA GLU A 122 4.46 -5.82 11.17
C GLU A 122 4.80 -6.52 12.49
N THR A 123 4.62 -7.82 12.57
CA THR A 123 4.90 -8.61 13.77
C THR A 123 6.30 -9.24 13.82
N GLY A 124 7.24 -8.74 12.98
CA GLY A 124 8.63 -9.18 12.95
C GLY A 124 8.93 -10.28 11.95
N SER A 125 7.92 -10.98 11.45
CA SER A 125 7.99 -11.93 10.34
C SER A 125 6.85 -11.71 9.37
N SER A 126 7.01 -12.14 8.12
CA SER A 126 5.99 -12.02 7.09
C SER A 126 4.82 -12.93 7.41
N GLN A 127 3.65 -12.36 7.67
CA GLN A 127 2.40 -13.04 8.00
C GLN A 127 1.29 -12.61 7.06
N ILE A 128 0.19 -13.39 7.01
CA ILE A 128 -0.99 -13.05 6.23
C ILE A 128 -1.91 -12.18 7.07
N TRP A 129 -2.34 -11.06 6.50
CA TRP A 129 -3.25 -10.09 7.09
C TRP A 129 -4.47 -9.90 6.20
N GLU A 130 -5.56 -9.39 6.74
CA GLU A 130 -6.72 -8.90 5.98
C GLU A 130 -7.08 -7.48 6.38
N MET A 131 -7.69 -6.73 5.45
CA MET A 131 -8.25 -5.40 5.72
C MET A 131 -9.43 -5.10 4.77
N ASN A 132 -10.15 -4.03 5.04
CA ASN A 132 -11.11 -3.49 4.08
C ASN A 132 -10.40 -2.87 2.86
N PRO A 133 -11.05 -2.76 1.70
CA PRO A 133 -10.47 -2.09 0.53
C PRO A 133 -10.15 -0.61 0.73
N ASP A 134 -10.68 0.02 1.77
CA ASP A 134 -10.36 1.40 2.18
C ASP A 134 -9.16 1.51 3.13
N GLY A 135 -8.50 0.38 3.48
CA GLY A 135 -7.37 0.31 4.41
C GLY A 135 -7.76 0.15 5.88
N THR A 136 -9.06 0.15 6.20
CA THR A 136 -9.52 0.00 7.59
C THR A 136 -9.66 -1.46 8.02
N ALA A 137 -9.87 -1.68 9.32
CA ALA A 137 -10.11 -3.01 9.92
C ALA A 137 -9.02 -4.04 9.63
N ARG A 138 -7.75 -3.60 9.65
CA ARG A 138 -6.57 -4.45 9.50
C ARG A 138 -6.53 -5.50 10.61
N LYS A 139 -6.30 -6.76 10.24
CA LYS A 139 -6.28 -7.91 11.16
C LYS A 139 -5.31 -8.97 10.66
N GLN A 140 -4.46 -9.47 11.55
CA GLN A 140 -3.59 -10.61 11.29
C GLN A 140 -4.41 -11.91 11.23
N LEU A 141 -4.15 -12.76 10.23
CA LEU A 141 -4.80 -14.05 10.03
C LEU A 141 -3.93 -15.24 10.46
N THR A 142 -2.60 -15.09 10.41
CA THR A 142 -1.66 -16.18 10.73
C THR A 142 -0.67 -15.77 11.81
N GLN A 143 -0.19 -16.75 12.56
CA GLN A 143 0.91 -16.63 13.53
C GLN A 143 1.85 -17.84 13.34
N TYR A 144 2.58 -17.84 12.23
CA TYR A 144 3.54 -18.88 11.91
C TYR A 144 4.92 -18.50 12.46
N ASP A 145 5.68 -19.49 12.97
CA ASP A 145 7.06 -19.29 13.46
C ASP A 145 8.05 -19.25 12.29
N GLY A 146 8.04 -18.14 11.56
CA GLY A 146 8.88 -17.88 10.39
C GLY A 146 8.16 -16.97 9.38
N ASP A 147 8.79 -16.79 8.23
CA ASP A 147 8.23 -15.97 7.14
C ASP A 147 7.32 -16.80 6.24
N ILE A 148 6.18 -16.24 5.90
CA ILE A 148 5.30 -16.74 4.83
C ILE A 148 5.72 -16.06 3.54
N GLU A 149 6.06 -16.88 2.51
CA GLU A 149 6.54 -16.41 1.21
C GLU A 149 5.41 -16.18 0.21
N GLY A 150 4.29 -16.88 0.38
CA GLY A 150 3.13 -16.76 -0.49
C GLY A 150 1.92 -17.49 0.05
N PHE A 151 0.74 -17.16 -0.45
CA PHE A 151 -0.51 -17.76 -0.01
C PHE A 151 -1.57 -17.80 -1.12
N SER A 152 -2.57 -18.63 -0.93
CA SER A 152 -3.77 -18.72 -1.77
C SER A 152 -4.96 -19.19 -0.95
N PHE A 153 -6.13 -18.65 -1.25
CA PHE A 153 -7.40 -19.13 -0.69
C PHE A 153 -8.06 -20.13 -1.65
N SER A 154 -8.77 -21.12 -1.09
CA SER A 154 -9.67 -21.96 -1.88
C SER A 154 -10.79 -21.12 -2.51
N PRO A 155 -11.38 -21.56 -3.65
CA PRO A 155 -12.45 -20.78 -4.30
C PRO A 155 -13.66 -20.49 -3.40
N ASP A 156 -13.94 -21.38 -2.44
CA ASP A 156 -15.01 -21.20 -1.46
C ASP A 156 -14.58 -20.35 -0.22
N GLY A 157 -13.34 -19.84 -0.20
CA GLY A 157 -12.78 -19.02 0.87
C GLY A 157 -12.57 -19.73 2.21
N LYS A 158 -12.79 -21.07 2.28
CA LYS A 158 -12.77 -21.81 3.56
C LYS A 158 -11.40 -22.36 3.92
N LYS A 159 -10.50 -22.47 2.96
CA LYS A 159 -9.16 -23.01 3.17
C LYS A 159 -8.12 -21.98 2.75
N LEU A 160 -7.05 -21.93 3.52
CA LEU A 160 -5.88 -21.12 3.26
C LEU A 160 -4.68 -22.06 3.05
N LEU A 161 -4.04 -21.97 1.90
CA LEU A 161 -2.75 -22.56 1.62
C LEU A 161 -1.69 -21.47 1.74
N PHE A 162 -0.57 -21.76 2.36
CA PHE A 162 0.59 -20.86 2.35
C PHE A 162 1.90 -21.65 2.18
N ILE A 163 2.91 -20.95 1.72
CA ILE A 163 4.27 -21.44 1.49
C ILE A 163 5.17 -20.79 2.53
N ALA A 164 5.92 -21.59 3.25
CA ALA A 164 6.89 -21.15 4.25
C ALA A 164 8.06 -22.14 4.32
N GLN A 165 9.20 -21.65 4.77
CA GLN A 165 10.35 -22.52 5.06
C GLN A 165 10.10 -23.29 6.34
N VAL A 166 10.30 -24.63 6.29
CA VAL A 166 10.26 -25.49 7.46
C VAL A 166 11.66 -25.52 8.07
N LYS A 167 11.75 -25.19 9.35
CA LYS A 167 13.00 -25.31 10.14
C LYS A 167 13.27 -26.75 10.51
#